data_2b59de56c7cdf63abad599afca002bfd
#
_entry.id   2b59de56c7cdf63abad599afca002bfd
#
_cell.length_a   1.000
_cell.length_b   1.000
_cell.length_c   1.000
_cell.angle_alpha   90.00
_cell.angle_beta   90.00
_cell.angle_gamma   90.00
#
_symmetry.space_group_name_H-M   'P 1'
#
loop_
_entity.id
_entity.type
_entity.pdbx_description
1 polymer ?
#
loop_
_entity_poly.entity_id
_entity_poly.type
_entity_poly.pdbx_seq_one_letter_code
_entity_poly.pdbx_strand_id
1 'polypeptide(L)'
;MKPEITNYNTYLARMDVSLPDKAFFVYRAPLARVIVDFGCAAGNLFRYIRSISNQEYIMIGYDNDATMRELVCEAADVVCGTLAELREVIERTLEAHNLTMKNVLFNFSSVIHEMNSYEIDDIFSFINNLRPGYISIRDMKFRCKREFPRERFYISDEKYLKQFHSFLAHRRIFLPDLADFAEYLLKYKYTENWERELEEHYFFGFESAERYYRELINNNKYRSTWDVNYCLPHFDRQIKDDFNIFFNVSDYFTTHEQLLLERTDL
;
A
#
# COMPACT_ATOMS: atom_id res chain seq x y z
N MET A 1 -10.57 -17.25 5.26
CA MET A 1 -9.10 -17.45 5.17
C MET A 1 -8.73 -17.12 3.74
N LYS A 2 -7.83 -16.14 3.51
CA LYS A 2 -7.40 -15.81 2.13
C LYS A 2 -6.68 -17.02 1.52
N PRO A 3 -6.84 -17.32 0.22
CA PRO A 3 -6.06 -18.35 -0.47
C PRO A 3 -4.56 -18.04 -0.39
N GLU A 4 -3.74 -19.08 -0.30
CA GLU A 4 -2.29 -18.97 -0.27
C GLU A 4 -1.72 -18.42 -1.59
N ILE A 5 -0.57 -17.76 -1.52
CA ILE A 5 0.16 -17.32 -2.71
C ILE A 5 0.77 -18.55 -3.38
N THR A 6 0.36 -18.86 -4.61
CA THR A 6 0.81 -20.06 -5.32
C THR A 6 2.22 -19.93 -5.92
N ASN A 7 2.68 -18.70 -6.19
CA ASN A 7 4.02 -18.46 -6.75
C ASN A 7 4.62 -17.16 -6.15
N TYR A 8 5.39 -17.30 -5.08
CA TYR A 8 6.03 -16.18 -4.37
C TYR A 8 6.99 -15.40 -5.26
N ASN A 9 7.77 -16.04 -6.12
CA ASN A 9 8.73 -15.35 -6.98
C ASN A 9 8.04 -14.40 -7.95
N THR A 10 6.98 -14.85 -8.61
CA THR A 10 6.18 -14.02 -9.52
C THR A 10 5.48 -12.90 -8.76
N TYR A 11 4.95 -13.18 -7.57
CA TYR A 11 4.30 -12.20 -6.71
C TYR A 11 5.28 -11.09 -6.31
N LEU A 12 6.45 -11.44 -5.78
CA LEU A 12 7.48 -10.49 -5.37
C LEU A 12 8.02 -9.67 -6.55
N ALA A 13 8.29 -10.29 -7.69
CA ALA A 13 8.77 -9.58 -8.89
C ALA A 13 7.76 -8.52 -9.40
N ARG A 14 6.46 -8.75 -9.25
CA ARG A 14 5.43 -7.74 -9.57
C ARG A 14 5.39 -6.61 -8.56
N MET A 15 5.60 -6.90 -7.28
CA MET A 15 5.68 -5.88 -6.24
C MET A 15 6.90 -4.98 -6.43
N ASP A 16 8.02 -5.51 -6.92
CA ASP A 16 9.27 -4.78 -7.12
C ASP A 16 9.15 -3.64 -8.14
N VAL A 17 8.28 -3.76 -9.13
CA VAL A 17 8.00 -2.70 -10.13
C VAL A 17 7.54 -1.40 -9.46
N SER A 18 6.89 -1.48 -8.30
CA SER A 18 6.36 -0.33 -7.56
C SER A 18 7.29 0.20 -6.46
N LEU A 19 8.48 -0.37 -6.25
CA LEU A 19 9.42 0.06 -5.20
C LEU A 19 9.81 1.54 -5.27
N PRO A 20 10.13 2.13 -6.45
CA PRO A 20 10.41 3.56 -6.54
C PRO A 20 9.26 4.43 -6.05
N ASP A 21 8.04 3.99 -6.35
CA ASP A 21 6.80 4.64 -5.97
C ASP A 21 6.49 4.50 -4.47
N LYS A 22 6.78 3.33 -3.90
CA LYS A 22 6.63 3.04 -2.47
C LYS A 22 7.61 3.80 -1.59
N ALA A 23 8.83 4.07 -2.09
CA ALA A 23 9.89 4.76 -1.36
C ALA A 23 9.82 6.30 -1.45
N PHE A 24 8.70 6.89 -1.90
CA PHE A 24 8.53 8.33 -2.11
C PHE A 24 8.89 9.20 -0.90
N PHE A 25 8.76 8.65 0.30
CA PHE A 25 9.00 9.34 1.57
C PHE A 25 10.47 9.53 1.93
N VAL A 26 11.39 8.74 1.35
CA VAL A 26 12.82 8.68 1.75
C VAL A 26 13.48 10.06 1.78
N TYR A 27 13.20 10.90 0.78
CA TYR A 27 13.76 12.25 0.70
C TYR A 27 12.84 13.34 1.26
N ARG A 28 11.69 12.97 1.85
CA ARG A 28 10.66 13.89 2.36
C ARG A 28 10.51 13.86 3.87
N ALA A 29 11.14 12.90 4.55
CA ALA A 29 11.12 12.73 6.00
C ALA A 29 12.55 12.92 6.59
N PRO A 30 13.08 14.15 6.61
CA PRO A 30 14.52 14.40 6.87
C PRO A 30 14.98 14.03 8.28
N LEU A 31 14.07 13.98 9.27
CA LEU A 31 14.41 13.59 10.63
C LEU A 31 14.22 12.08 10.89
N ALA A 32 13.65 11.34 9.96
CA ALA A 32 13.50 9.89 10.10
C ALA A 32 14.88 9.21 10.20
N ARG A 33 15.00 8.30 11.15
CA ARG A 33 16.18 7.44 11.37
C ARG A 33 15.77 5.98 11.56
N VAL A 34 14.55 5.75 12.00
CA VAL A 34 13.95 4.44 12.17
C VAL A 34 12.77 4.35 11.20
N ILE A 35 12.76 3.36 10.33
CA ILE A 35 11.64 3.06 9.43
C ILE A 35 10.99 1.77 9.92
N VAL A 36 9.71 1.85 10.25
CA VAL A 36 8.85 0.70 10.55
C VAL A 36 7.95 0.44 9.36
N ASP A 37 8.12 -0.69 8.70
CA ASP A 37 7.33 -1.09 7.53
C ASP A 37 6.27 -2.11 7.91
N PHE A 38 5.00 -1.72 7.82
CA PHE A 38 3.85 -2.59 8.09
C PHE A 38 3.51 -3.42 6.85
N GLY A 39 3.42 -4.77 7.01
CA GLY A 39 3.30 -5.69 5.90
C GLY A 39 4.59 -5.74 5.07
N CYS A 40 5.74 -5.87 5.75
CA CYS A 40 7.06 -5.78 5.14
C CYS A 40 7.39 -6.93 4.17
N ALA A 41 6.57 -7.97 4.12
CA ALA A 41 6.73 -9.16 3.25
C ALA A 41 8.20 -9.66 3.24
N ALA A 42 8.82 -9.85 2.08
CA ALA A 42 10.22 -10.29 1.96
C ALA A 42 11.25 -9.15 2.14
N GLY A 43 10.87 -7.95 2.54
CA GLY A 43 11.78 -6.83 2.81
C GLY A 43 12.38 -6.16 1.57
N ASN A 44 11.78 -6.33 0.39
CA ASN A 44 12.30 -5.75 -0.85
C ASN A 44 12.34 -4.21 -0.80
N LEU A 45 11.38 -3.57 -0.09
CA LEU A 45 11.40 -2.13 0.11
C LEU A 45 12.64 -1.69 0.91
N PHE A 46 13.04 -2.41 1.94
CA PHE A 46 14.25 -2.11 2.71
C PHE A 46 15.51 -2.20 1.86
N ARG A 47 15.65 -3.29 1.07
CA ARG A 47 16.78 -3.42 0.13
C ARG A 47 16.82 -2.26 -0.86
N TYR A 48 15.66 -1.87 -1.39
CA TYR A 48 15.55 -0.76 -2.31
C TYR A 48 15.95 0.57 -1.65
N ILE A 49 15.45 0.90 -0.46
CA ILE A 49 15.81 2.12 0.28
C ILE A 49 17.33 2.18 0.54
N ARG A 50 17.96 1.07 0.96
CA ARG A 50 19.41 0.99 1.13
C ARG A 50 20.18 1.24 -0.17
N SER A 51 19.61 0.88 -1.32
CA SER A 51 20.25 1.08 -2.62
C SER A 51 20.18 2.52 -3.14
N ILE A 52 19.19 3.31 -2.71
CA ILE A 52 18.96 4.68 -3.20
C ILE A 52 19.36 5.76 -2.22
N SER A 53 19.55 5.45 -0.94
CA SER A 53 19.85 6.42 0.11
C SER A 53 21.23 6.19 0.70
N ASN A 54 21.98 7.30 0.85
CA ASN A 54 23.24 7.31 1.62
C ASN A 54 22.99 7.47 3.13
N GLN A 55 21.75 7.69 3.56
CA GLN A 55 21.40 7.76 4.97
C GLN A 55 21.25 6.36 5.52
N GLU A 56 21.90 6.11 6.65
CA GLU A 56 21.70 4.88 7.41
C GLU A 56 20.39 4.97 8.17
N TYR A 57 19.49 4.01 7.88
CA TYR A 57 18.24 3.82 8.59
C TYR A 57 18.29 2.53 9.38
N ILE A 58 17.67 2.53 10.56
CA ILE A 58 17.33 1.31 11.28
C ILE A 58 15.97 0.87 10.73
N MET A 59 15.92 -0.37 10.22
CA MET A 59 14.76 -0.90 9.51
C MET A 59 14.09 -1.99 10.33
N ILE A 60 12.86 -1.73 10.77
CA ILE A 60 12.04 -2.65 11.55
C ILE A 60 10.89 -3.13 10.67
N GLY A 61 10.82 -4.44 10.41
CA GLY A 61 9.71 -5.06 9.70
C GLY A 61 8.61 -5.47 10.66
N TYR A 62 7.36 -5.28 10.27
CA TYR A 62 6.20 -5.86 10.93
C TYR A 62 5.37 -6.65 9.92
N ASP A 63 5.16 -7.93 10.20
CA ASP A 63 4.28 -8.78 9.41
C ASP A 63 3.63 -9.83 10.30
N ASN A 64 2.32 -10.04 10.19
CA ASN A 64 1.60 -11.05 10.98
C ASN A 64 1.76 -12.46 10.38
N ASP A 65 2.20 -12.59 9.11
CA ASP A 65 2.48 -13.86 8.47
C ASP A 65 3.88 -14.36 8.84
N ALA A 66 3.95 -15.56 9.48
CA ALA A 66 5.21 -16.16 9.90
C ALA A 66 6.13 -16.49 8.72
N THR A 67 5.57 -16.93 7.59
CA THR A 67 6.34 -17.26 6.38
C THR A 67 7.01 -16.03 5.81
N MET A 68 6.29 -14.89 5.77
CA MET A 68 6.86 -13.62 5.32
C MET A 68 7.98 -13.15 6.25
N ARG A 69 7.83 -13.28 7.58
CA ARG A 69 8.89 -12.93 8.52
C ARG A 69 10.18 -13.74 8.32
N GLU A 70 10.08 -15.00 7.94
CA GLU A 70 11.26 -15.83 7.64
C GLU A 70 12.01 -15.30 6.39
N LEU A 71 11.30 -14.81 5.38
CA LEU A 71 11.90 -14.31 4.14
C LEU A 71 12.59 -12.96 4.30
N VAL A 72 12.23 -12.16 5.29
CA VAL A 72 12.71 -10.78 5.48
C VAL A 72 14.02 -10.67 6.26
N CYS A 73 14.47 -11.75 6.92
CA CYS A 73 15.55 -11.76 7.92
C CYS A 73 16.87 -11.08 7.51
N GLU A 74 17.19 -11.00 6.22
CA GLU A 74 18.44 -10.36 5.72
C GLU A 74 18.22 -8.88 5.33
N ALA A 75 16.98 -8.42 5.23
CA ALA A 75 16.66 -7.08 4.73
C ALA A 75 16.36 -6.09 5.85
N ALA A 76 15.76 -6.54 6.95
CA ALA A 76 15.44 -5.75 8.13
C ALA A 76 16.49 -5.96 9.23
N ASP A 77 16.68 -4.94 10.09
CA ASP A 77 17.52 -5.10 11.28
C ASP A 77 16.79 -5.89 12.38
N VAL A 78 15.46 -5.77 12.44
CA VAL A 78 14.58 -6.54 13.32
C VAL A 78 13.25 -6.79 12.62
N VAL A 79 12.61 -7.93 12.90
CA VAL A 79 11.26 -8.27 12.42
C VAL A 79 10.36 -8.66 13.58
N CYS A 80 9.14 -8.13 13.60
CA CYS A 80 8.13 -8.33 14.64
C CYS A 80 6.88 -8.98 14.07
N GLY A 81 6.23 -9.85 14.88
CA GLY A 81 4.98 -10.50 14.51
C GLY A 81 3.74 -9.96 15.24
N THR A 82 3.93 -9.16 16.29
CA THR A 82 2.83 -8.56 17.07
C THR A 82 3.09 -7.09 17.35
N LEU A 83 2.03 -6.30 17.58
CA LEU A 83 2.16 -4.88 17.94
C LEU A 83 2.82 -4.68 19.30
N ALA A 84 2.68 -5.63 20.22
CA ALA A 84 3.35 -5.59 21.53
C ALA A 84 4.87 -5.74 21.36
N GLU A 85 5.30 -6.75 20.62
CA GLU A 85 6.72 -6.95 20.26
C GLU A 85 7.30 -5.75 19.51
N LEU A 86 6.54 -5.21 18.54
CA LEU A 86 6.94 -4.03 17.79
C LEU A 86 7.19 -2.82 18.69
N ARG A 87 6.32 -2.60 19.70
CA ARG A 87 6.50 -1.51 20.67
C ARG A 87 7.81 -1.66 21.43
N GLU A 88 8.06 -2.86 22.00
CA GLU A 88 9.29 -3.13 22.77
C GLU A 88 10.56 -2.95 21.91
N VAL A 89 10.51 -3.38 20.64
CA VAL A 89 11.62 -3.22 19.71
C VAL A 89 11.87 -1.75 19.41
N ILE A 90 10.81 -0.97 19.14
CA ILE A 90 10.95 0.48 18.90
C ILE A 90 11.57 1.16 20.13
N GLU A 91 11.03 0.93 21.32
CA GLU A 91 11.50 1.55 22.56
C GLU A 91 12.98 1.23 22.83
N ARG A 92 13.39 -0.04 22.73
CA ARG A 92 14.79 -0.45 22.87
C ARG A 92 15.71 0.19 21.79
N THR A 93 15.22 0.27 20.56
CA THR A 93 15.99 0.88 19.46
C THR A 93 16.21 2.37 19.71
N LEU A 94 15.19 3.08 20.14
CA LEU A 94 15.28 4.51 20.44
C LEU A 94 16.26 4.77 21.61
N GLU A 95 16.21 3.97 22.65
CA GLU A 95 17.14 4.06 23.79
C GLU A 95 18.57 3.79 23.35
N ALA A 96 18.83 2.69 22.63
CA ALA A 96 20.16 2.29 22.19
C ALA A 96 20.85 3.32 21.30
N HIS A 97 20.08 4.07 20.50
CA HIS A 97 20.60 5.06 19.55
C HIS A 97 20.41 6.52 19.98
N ASN A 98 19.92 6.76 21.20
CA ASN A 98 19.60 8.10 21.72
C ASN A 98 18.66 8.88 20.78
N LEU A 99 17.63 8.20 20.26
CA LEU A 99 16.60 8.72 19.38
C LEU A 99 15.28 8.89 20.14
N THR A 100 14.33 9.56 19.52
CA THR A 100 12.98 9.75 20.05
C THR A 100 11.94 9.34 19.01
N MET A 101 10.66 9.26 19.40
CA MET A 101 9.56 9.00 18.46
C MET A 101 9.49 10.01 17.30
N LYS A 102 10.07 11.20 17.42
CA LYS A 102 10.23 12.16 16.32
C LYS A 102 11.08 11.64 15.16
N ASN A 103 11.96 10.69 15.45
CA ASN A 103 12.86 10.06 14.47
C ASN A 103 12.27 8.79 13.84
N VAL A 104 11.04 8.41 14.19
CA VAL A 104 10.39 7.21 13.69
C VAL A 104 9.43 7.56 12.55
N LEU A 105 9.51 6.80 11.48
CA LEU A 105 8.56 6.82 10.36
C LEU A 105 7.84 5.47 10.32
N PHE A 106 6.51 5.52 10.36
CA PHE A 106 5.65 4.37 10.09
C PHE A 106 5.25 4.37 8.63
N ASN A 107 5.54 3.28 7.92
CA ASN A 107 5.23 3.13 6.51
C ASN A 107 4.14 2.07 6.29
N PHE A 108 3.16 2.43 5.48
CA PHE A 108 2.07 1.56 5.02
C PHE A 108 2.06 1.57 3.49
N SER A 109 2.70 0.56 2.90
CA SER A 109 2.82 0.48 1.46
C SER A 109 2.10 -0.73 0.88
N SER A 110 0.92 -0.52 0.30
CA SER A 110 0.08 -1.58 -0.29
C SER A 110 -0.29 -2.66 0.73
N VAL A 111 -0.73 -2.26 1.92
CA VAL A 111 -1.09 -3.16 3.02
C VAL A 111 -2.44 -2.81 3.64
N ILE A 112 -2.85 -1.54 3.66
CA ILE A 112 -4.11 -1.11 4.31
C ILE A 112 -5.32 -1.74 3.61
N HIS A 113 -5.27 -1.90 2.28
CA HIS A 113 -6.34 -2.54 1.52
C HIS A 113 -6.52 -4.04 1.84
N GLU A 114 -5.54 -4.66 2.48
CA GLU A 114 -5.62 -6.05 2.94
C GLU A 114 -6.17 -6.19 4.37
N MET A 115 -6.24 -5.08 5.13
CA MET A 115 -6.65 -5.08 6.54
C MET A 115 -8.17 -5.05 6.68
N ASN A 116 -8.67 -5.78 7.67
CA ASN A 116 -10.05 -5.64 8.11
C ASN A 116 -10.21 -4.45 9.08
N SER A 117 -11.46 -4.11 9.42
CA SER A 117 -11.75 -2.95 10.27
C SER A 117 -11.13 -3.02 11.68
N TYR A 118 -11.03 -4.21 12.27
CA TYR A 118 -10.43 -4.40 13.59
C TYR A 118 -8.92 -4.19 13.56
N GLU A 119 -8.25 -4.72 12.53
CA GLU A 119 -6.81 -4.52 12.33
C GLU A 119 -6.49 -3.02 12.10
N ILE A 120 -7.34 -2.32 11.36
CA ILE A 120 -7.22 -0.87 11.16
C ILE A 120 -7.39 -0.12 12.49
N ASP A 121 -8.41 -0.45 13.28
CA ASP A 121 -8.67 0.17 14.59
C ASP A 121 -7.47 -0.05 15.56
N ASP A 122 -6.93 -1.26 15.63
CA ASP A 122 -5.80 -1.61 16.49
C ASP A 122 -4.53 -0.86 16.07
N ILE A 123 -4.23 -0.81 14.77
CA ILE A 123 -3.04 -0.12 14.25
C ILE A 123 -3.15 1.39 14.47
N PHE A 124 -4.28 2.02 14.20
CA PHE A 124 -4.43 3.45 14.43
C PHE A 124 -4.47 3.81 15.92
N SER A 125 -4.99 2.93 16.78
CA SER A 125 -4.83 3.06 18.23
C SER A 125 -3.36 3.00 18.65
N PHE A 126 -2.59 2.08 18.08
CA PHE A 126 -1.15 1.96 18.30
C PHE A 126 -0.39 3.23 17.84
N ILE A 127 -0.70 3.77 16.65
CA ILE A 127 -0.15 5.03 16.14
C ILE A 127 -0.46 6.20 17.08
N ASN A 128 -1.70 6.33 17.52
CA ASN A 128 -2.14 7.40 18.42
C ASN A 128 -1.40 7.37 19.76
N ASN A 129 -1.06 6.18 20.25
CA ASN A 129 -0.34 6.00 21.52
C ASN A 129 1.15 6.33 21.38
N LEU A 130 1.79 5.91 20.30
CA LEU A 130 3.23 6.11 20.08
C LEU A 130 3.57 7.48 19.48
N ARG A 131 2.71 8.02 18.63
CA ARG A 131 2.89 9.31 17.95
C ARG A 131 4.24 9.42 17.22
N PRO A 132 4.48 8.59 16.17
CA PRO A 132 5.72 8.68 15.39
C PRO A 132 5.89 10.07 14.76
N GLY A 133 7.12 10.44 14.40
CA GLY A 133 7.40 11.69 13.71
C GLY A 133 6.74 11.78 12.35
N TYR A 134 6.68 10.66 11.66
CA TYR A 134 6.13 10.57 10.30
C TYR A 134 5.23 9.34 10.13
N ILE A 135 4.20 9.51 9.29
CA ILE A 135 3.37 8.41 8.80
C ILE A 135 3.33 8.50 7.28
N SER A 136 3.82 7.47 6.61
CA SER A 136 3.82 7.33 5.15
C SER A 136 2.76 6.32 4.74
N ILE A 137 1.87 6.71 3.85
CA ILE A 137 0.84 5.84 3.29
C ILE A 137 0.96 5.88 1.76
N ARG A 138 1.14 4.73 1.15
CA ARG A 138 1.01 4.53 -0.28
C ARG A 138 0.11 3.33 -0.50
N ASP A 139 -1.13 3.59 -0.89
CA ASP A 139 -2.09 2.51 -1.06
C ASP A 139 -3.11 2.81 -2.17
N MET A 140 -3.98 1.86 -2.41
CA MET A 140 -4.98 1.93 -3.45
C MET A 140 -6.14 2.81 -3.02
N LYS A 141 -6.38 3.88 -3.78
CA LYS A 141 -7.48 4.81 -3.57
C LYS A 141 -8.05 5.25 -4.90
N PHE A 142 -9.32 4.96 -5.09
CA PHE A 142 -10.02 5.41 -6.28
C PHE A 142 -10.46 6.87 -6.17
N ARG A 143 -10.20 7.64 -7.23
CA ARG A 143 -10.81 8.97 -7.43
C ARG A 143 -11.21 9.17 -8.88
N CYS A 144 -12.49 9.42 -9.12
CA CYS A 144 -13.00 9.85 -10.40
C CYS A 144 -12.55 11.29 -10.70
N LYS A 145 -12.06 11.55 -11.91
CA LYS A 145 -11.67 12.88 -12.40
C LYS A 145 -12.70 13.45 -13.35
N ARG A 146 -13.27 12.60 -14.20
CA ARG A 146 -14.27 12.95 -15.19
C ARG A 146 -15.04 11.72 -15.67
N GLU A 147 -16.15 11.94 -16.38
CA GLU A 147 -16.95 10.87 -16.94
C GLU A 147 -16.12 9.99 -17.89
N PHE A 148 -16.28 8.68 -17.75
CA PHE A 148 -15.55 7.68 -18.51
C PHE A 148 -16.29 7.36 -19.83
N PRO A 149 -15.61 7.35 -21.00
CA PRO A 149 -16.23 7.09 -22.30
C PRO A 149 -16.52 5.60 -22.48
N ARG A 150 -17.53 5.07 -21.78
CA ARG A 150 -17.88 3.64 -21.77
C ARG A 150 -18.10 3.05 -23.16
N GLU A 151 -18.64 3.85 -24.08
CA GLU A 151 -18.86 3.45 -25.48
C GLU A 151 -17.58 3.21 -26.29
N ARG A 152 -16.44 3.67 -25.80
CA ARG A 152 -15.11 3.49 -26.43
C ARG A 152 -14.28 2.40 -25.77
N PHE A 153 -14.86 1.74 -24.77
CA PHE A 153 -14.20 0.69 -24.04
C PHE A 153 -14.94 -0.63 -24.27
N TYR A 154 -14.21 -1.64 -24.66
CA TYR A 154 -14.69 -3.01 -24.68
C TYR A 154 -13.52 -3.98 -24.44
N ILE A 155 -13.81 -5.10 -23.80
CA ILE A 155 -12.85 -6.17 -23.60
C ILE A 155 -12.91 -7.07 -24.83
N SER A 156 -11.91 -6.97 -25.70
CA SER A 156 -11.83 -7.76 -26.96
C SER A 156 -11.29 -9.16 -26.73
N ASP A 157 -10.46 -9.38 -25.72
CA ASP A 157 -9.91 -10.68 -25.38
C ASP A 157 -10.92 -11.49 -24.55
N GLU A 158 -11.30 -12.66 -25.06
CA GLU A 158 -12.29 -13.54 -24.43
C GLU A 158 -11.86 -14.01 -23.03
N LYS A 159 -10.57 -14.19 -22.78
CA LYS A 159 -10.01 -14.57 -21.48
C LYS A 159 -10.30 -13.48 -20.45
N TYR A 160 -9.98 -12.22 -20.78
CA TYR A 160 -10.20 -11.09 -19.88
C TYR A 160 -11.68 -10.77 -19.70
N LEU A 161 -12.49 -10.98 -20.74
CA LEU A 161 -13.95 -10.82 -20.63
C LEU A 161 -14.55 -11.86 -19.65
N LYS A 162 -14.14 -13.12 -19.74
CA LYS A 162 -14.56 -14.17 -18.79
C LYS A 162 -14.11 -13.86 -17.38
N GLN A 163 -12.89 -13.37 -17.22
CA GLN A 163 -12.32 -12.99 -15.93
C GLN A 163 -13.08 -11.80 -15.31
N PHE A 164 -13.44 -10.79 -16.11
CA PHE A 164 -14.27 -9.66 -15.66
C PHE A 164 -15.66 -10.11 -15.20
N HIS A 165 -16.31 -11.00 -15.96
CA HIS A 165 -17.60 -11.57 -15.55
C HIS A 165 -17.45 -12.39 -14.26
N SER A 166 -16.37 -13.13 -14.06
CA SER A 166 -16.09 -13.84 -12.81
C SER A 166 -15.93 -12.88 -11.63
N PHE A 167 -15.21 -11.76 -11.82
CA PHE A 167 -15.06 -10.70 -10.83
C PHE A 167 -16.42 -10.11 -10.43
N LEU A 168 -17.25 -9.72 -11.40
CA LEU A 168 -18.59 -9.16 -11.14
C LEU A 168 -19.50 -10.16 -10.42
N ALA A 169 -19.48 -11.41 -10.84
CA ALA A 169 -20.30 -12.47 -10.24
C ALA A 169 -19.87 -12.73 -8.77
N HIS A 170 -18.59 -12.84 -8.51
CA HIS A 170 -18.04 -13.04 -7.17
C HIS A 170 -18.45 -11.89 -6.22
N ARG A 171 -18.36 -10.65 -6.70
CA ARG A 171 -18.70 -9.44 -5.98
C ARG A 171 -20.22 -9.17 -5.92
N ARG A 172 -21.04 -9.97 -6.62
CA ARG A 172 -22.49 -9.77 -6.78
C ARG A 172 -22.85 -8.39 -7.36
N ILE A 173 -22.00 -7.90 -8.28
CA ILE A 173 -22.19 -6.62 -8.94
C ILE A 173 -23.03 -6.84 -10.20
N PHE A 174 -24.22 -6.26 -10.25
CA PHE A 174 -25.12 -6.33 -11.40
C PHE A 174 -24.95 -5.15 -12.37
N LEU A 175 -24.60 -3.99 -11.84
CA LEU A 175 -24.37 -2.76 -12.60
C LEU A 175 -23.03 -2.17 -12.16
N PRO A 176 -21.92 -2.55 -12.80
CA PRO A 176 -20.59 -2.09 -12.40
C PRO A 176 -20.47 -0.57 -12.62
N ASP A 177 -19.87 0.08 -11.65
CA ASP A 177 -19.48 1.47 -11.75
C ASP A 177 -18.02 1.62 -12.22
N LEU A 178 -17.50 2.85 -12.19
CA LEU A 178 -16.14 3.13 -12.61
C LEU A 178 -15.10 2.61 -11.59
N ALA A 179 -15.44 2.57 -10.30
CA ALA A 179 -14.55 2.06 -9.27
C ALA A 179 -14.39 0.54 -9.39
N ASP A 180 -15.48 -0.20 -9.61
CA ASP A 180 -15.45 -1.65 -9.87
C ASP A 180 -14.56 -1.98 -11.07
N PHE A 181 -14.73 -1.19 -12.14
CA PHE A 181 -13.92 -1.35 -13.33
C PHE A 181 -12.44 -1.03 -13.08
N ALA A 182 -12.14 0.06 -12.37
CA ALA A 182 -10.78 0.43 -12.01
C ALA A 182 -10.12 -0.64 -11.11
N GLU A 183 -10.87 -1.22 -10.17
CA GLU A 183 -10.39 -2.31 -9.34
C GLU A 183 -10.07 -3.56 -10.15
N TYR A 184 -10.93 -3.94 -11.08
CA TYR A 184 -10.65 -5.05 -12.01
C TYR A 184 -9.37 -4.81 -12.80
N LEU A 185 -9.15 -3.60 -13.33
CA LEU A 185 -7.93 -3.26 -14.08
C LEU A 185 -6.65 -3.37 -13.25
N LEU A 186 -6.73 -3.22 -11.94
CA LEU A 186 -5.59 -3.44 -11.05
C LEU A 186 -5.29 -4.94 -10.85
N LYS A 187 -6.30 -5.80 -10.96
CA LYS A 187 -6.24 -7.23 -10.61
C LYS A 187 -6.01 -8.17 -11.80
N TYR A 188 -6.49 -7.82 -12.99
CA TYR A 188 -6.63 -8.77 -14.10
C TYR A 188 -5.34 -9.50 -14.53
N LYS A 189 -4.18 -8.92 -14.24
CA LYS A 189 -2.87 -9.56 -14.52
C LYS A 189 -2.46 -10.61 -13.48
N TYR A 190 -3.08 -10.65 -12.31
CA TYR A 190 -2.73 -11.59 -11.23
C TYR A 190 -3.41 -12.95 -11.44
N THR A 191 -3.31 -13.50 -12.66
CA THR A 191 -4.03 -14.72 -13.06
C THR A 191 -3.66 -15.96 -12.25
N GLU A 192 -2.44 -16.05 -11.75
CA GLU A 192 -1.95 -17.17 -10.94
C GLU A 192 -2.52 -17.16 -9.51
N ASN A 193 -2.91 -15.97 -9.02
CA ASN A 193 -3.49 -15.76 -7.70
C ASN A 193 -4.95 -15.26 -7.79
N TRP A 194 -5.65 -15.59 -8.88
CA TRP A 194 -6.97 -14.99 -9.19
C TRP A 194 -8.00 -15.18 -8.07
N GLU A 195 -8.04 -16.36 -7.44
CA GLU A 195 -8.97 -16.65 -6.34
C GLU A 195 -8.69 -15.73 -5.12
N ARG A 196 -7.42 -15.44 -4.83
CA ARG A 196 -7.04 -14.49 -3.79
C ARG A 196 -7.46 -13.08 -4.15
N GLU A 197 -7.22 -12.66 -5.39
CA GLU A 197 -7.57 -11.32 -5.88
C GLU A 197 -9.08 -11.06 -5.83
N LEU A 198 -9.91 -12.08 -6.03
CA LEU A 198 -11.36 -11.98 -5.91
C LEU A 198 -11.81 -11.66 -4.48
N GLU A 199 -11.11 -12.18 -3.47
CA GLU A 199 -11.43 -11.94 -2.05
C GLU A 199 -10.99 -10.56 -1.55
N GLU A 200 -10.04 -9.92 -2.22
CA GLU A 200 -9.50 -8.63 -1.78
C GLU A 200 -10.31 -7.45 -2.31
N HIS A 201 -10.59 -6.46 -1.44
CA HIS A 201 -11.30 -5.22 -1.77
C HIS A 201 -10.31 -4.04 -1.73
N TYR A 202 -9.68 -3.74 -2.84
CA TYR A 202 -8.58 -2.79 -2.93
C TYR A 202 -8.90 -1.37 -2.42
N PHE A 203 -10.12 -0.90 -2.62
CA PHE A 203 -10.48 0.46 -2.20
C PHE A 203 -11.13 0.53 -0.82
N PHE A 204 -11.73 -0.56 -0.35
CA PHE A 204 -12.50 -0.58 0.89
C PHE A 204 -11.63 -0.36 2.15
N GLY A 205 -10.50 -1.07 2.28
CA GLY A 205 -9.61 -0.93 3.43
C GLY A 205 -9.06 0.48 3.56
N PHE A 206 -8.68 1.08 2.43
CA PHE A 206 -8.20 2.45 2.39
C PHE A 206 -9.27 3.47 2.81
N GLU A 207 -10.49 3.37 2.28
CA GLU A 207 -11.60 4.25 2.66
C GLU A 207 -11.92 4.14 4.16
N SER A 208 -11.85 2.93 4.71
CA SER A 208 -12.03 2.70 6.15
C SER A 208 -10.93 3.36 7.00
N ALA A 209 -9.69 3.37 6.53
CA ALA A 209 -8.57 4.00 7.22
C ALA A 209 -8.55 5.53 7.08
N GLU A 210 -9.14 6.08 6.00
CA GLU A 210 -9.10 7.52 5.70
C GLU A 210 -9.67 8.37 6.85
N ARG A 211 -10.69 7.89 7.55
CA ARG A 211 -11.27 8.58 8.72
C ARG A 211 -10.22 8.84 9.81
N TYR A 212 -9.31 7.89 10.07
CA TYR A 212 -8.31 7.99 11.15
C TYR A 212 -7.23 8.99 10.83
N TYR A 213 -6.63 8.96 9.66
CA TYR A 213 -5.59 9.95 9.35
C TYR A 213 -6.18 11.34 9.11
N ARG A 214 -7.43 11.48 8.63
CA ARG A 214 -8.13 12.76 8.64
C ARG A 214 -8.35 13.28 10.08
N GLU A 215 -8.67 12.42 11.02
CA GLU A 215 -8.77 12.78 12.44
C GLU A 215 -7.42 13.26 13.00
N LEU A 216 -6.32 12.58 12.66
CA LEU A 216 -4.96 13.01 13.06
C LEU A 216 -4.63 14.41 12.54
N ILE A 217 -5.04 14.73 11.31
CA ILE A 217 -4.86 16.07 10.73
C ILE A 217 -5.79 17.08 11.40
N ASN A 218 -7.08 16.78 11.52
CA ASN A 218 -8.09 17.70 12.07
C ASN A 218 -7.82 18.05 13.54
N ASN A 219 -7.25 17.13 14.30
CA ASN A 219 -6.84 17.35 15.69
C ASN A 219 -5.48 18.07 15.83
N ASN A 220 -4.93 18.60 14.74
CA ASN A 220 -3.62 19.26 14.69
C ASN A 220 -2.46 18.42 15.25
N LYS A 221 -2.57 17.11 15.28
CA LYS A 221 -1.48 16.22 15.69
C LYS A 221 -0.46 16.02 14.57
N TYR A 222 -0.94 16.03 13.33
CA TYR A 222 -0.14 15.90 12.13
C TYR A 222 -0.56 16.92 11.07
N ARG A 223 0.37 17.26 10.20
CA ARG A 223 0.10 18.01 8.95
C ARG A 223 0.45 17.13 7.75
N SER A 224 -0.28 17.28 6.67
CA SER A 224 0.11 16.66 5.40
C SER A 224 1.22 17.49 4.76
N THR A 225 2.36 16.85 4.48
CA THR A 225 3.49 17.45 3.76
C THR A 225 3.59 16.95 2.32
N TRP A 226 2.88 15.88 2.00
CA TRP A 226 2.72 15.32 0.66
C TRP A 226 1.36 14.64 0.55
N ASP A 227 0.61 14.92 -0.51
CA ASP A 227 -0.68 14.30 -0.81
C ASP A 227 -0.89 14.31 -2.32
N VAL A 228 -0.74 13.16 -2.94
CA VAL A 228 -0.83 12.99 -4.40
C VAL A 228 -1.66 11.76 -4.75
N ASN A 229 -2.68 11.97 -5.58
CA ASN A 229 -3.46 10.88 -6.17
C ASN A 229 -3.03 10.67 -7.63
N TYR A 230 -2.77 9.43 -8.01
CA TYR A 230 -2.19 9.08 -9.32
C TYR A 230 -2.58 7.69 -9.79
N CYS A 231 -2.29 7.40 -11.07
CA CYS A 231 -2.22 6.04 -11.60
C CYS A 231 -0.76 5.58 -11.67
N LEU A 232 -0.52 4.28 -11.56
CA LEU A 232 0.82 3.73 -11.76
C LEU A 232 1.37 4.13 -13.14
N PRO A 233 2.66 4.52 -13.27
CA PRO A 233 3.21 5.05 -14.51
C PRO A 233 3.09 4.14 -15.73
N HIS A 234 3.10 2.82 -15.52
CA HIS A 234 2.97 1.83 -16.59
C HIS A 234 1.52 1.41 -16.89
N PHE A 235 0.56 1.87 -16.08
CA PHE A 235 -0.82 1.40 -16.08
C PHE A 235 -1.53 1.65 -17.42
N ASP A 236 -1.44 2.88 -17.94
CA ASP A 236 -2.07 3.23 -19.22
C ASP A 236 -1.54 2.40 -20.39
N ARG A 237 -0.23 2.16 -20.44
CA ARG A 237 0.39 1.35 -21.50
C ARG A 237 -0.12 -0.09 -21.43
N GLN A 238 -0.06 -0.70 -20.25
CA GLN A 238 -0.49 -2.07 -20.04
C GLN A 238 -1.95 -2.29 -20.43
N ILE A 239 -2.83 -1.35 -20.05
CA ILE A 239 -4.25 -1.45 -20.37
C ILE A 239 -4.53 -1.24 -21.85
N LYS A 240 -3.85 -0.30 -22.52
CA LYS A 240 -3.98 -0.11 -23.96
C LYS A 240 -3.62 -1.37 -24.74
N ASP A 241 -2.52 -2.02 -24.36
CA ASP A 241 -2.05 -3.21 -25.03
C ASP A 241 -3.04 -4.39 -24.88
N ASP A 242 -3.65 -4.53 -23.70
CA ASP A 242 -4.52 -5.67 -23.41
C ASP A 242 -6.01 -5.45 -23.78
N PHE A 243 -6.49 -4.20 -23.78
CA PHE A 243 -7.93 -3.91 -23.94
C PHE A 243 -8.24 -3.05 -25.17
N ASN A 244 -7.31 -2.90 -26.10
CA ASN A 244 -7.50 -2.18 -27.36
C ASN A 244 -8.21 -0.82 -27.18
N ILE A 245 -7.74 0.00 -26.27
CA ILE A 245 -8.24 1.34 -26.03
C ILE A 245 -7.28 2.42 -26.56
N PHE A 246 -7.83 3.57 -26.99
CA PHE A 246 -7.07 4.64 -27.65
C PHE A 246 -6.90 5.89 -26.80
N PHE A 247 -7.21 5.82 -25.50
CA PHE A 247 -7.07 6.92 -24.54
C PHE A 247 -6.32 6.46 -23.28
N ASN A 248 -5.88 7.41 -22.46
CA ASN A 248 -5.30 7.09 -21.17
C ASN A 248 -6.40 6.97 -20.13
N VAL A 249 -6.48 5.86 -19.40
CA VAL A 249 -7.44 5.71 -18.30
C VAL A 249 -7.11 6.65 -17.14
N SER A 250 -5.83 6.99 -16.96
CA SER A 250 -5.35 7.97 -15.98
C SER A 250 -5.91 9.39 -16.18
N ASP A 251 -6.44 9.70 -17.36
CA ASP A 251 -7.15 10.96 -17.61
C ASP A 251 -8.53 11.01 -16.94
N TYR A 252 -9.10 9.86 -16.60
CA TYR A 252 -10.47 9.72 -16.08
C TYR A 252 -10.53 9.42 -14.59
N PHE A 253 -9.56 8.69 -14.05
CA PHE A 253 -9.49 8.36 -12.63
C PHE A 253 -8.05 8.18 -12.14
N THR A 254 -7.88 8.14 -10.82
CA THR A 254 -6.66 7.66 -10.16
C THR A 254 -6.97 6.43 -9.32
N THR A 255 -5.97 5.62 -9.07
CA THR A 255 -6.09 4.34 -8.37
C THR A 255 -5.25 4.26 -7.10
N HIS A 256 -4.35 5.21 -6.90
CA HIS A 256 -3.41 5.23 -5.77
C HIS A 256 -3.31 6.61 -5.15
N GLU A 257 -2.95 6.61 -3.88
CA GLU A 257 -2.55 7.81 -3.13
C GLU A 257 -1.15 7.61 -2.54
N GLN A 258 -0.37 8.67 -2.54
CA GLN A 258 0.80 8.85 -1.68
C GLN A 258 0.48 9.95 -0.68
N LEU A 259 0.52 9.65 0.61
CA LEU A 259 0.30 10.59 1.69
C LEU A 259 1.46 10.53 2.68
N LEU A 260 2.08 11.66 2.97
CA LEU A 260 3.05 11.79 4.06
C LEU A 260 2.52 12.76 5.11
N LEU A 261 2.36 12.26 6.31
CA LEU A 261 2.00 13.03 7.49
C LEU A 261 3.24 13.27 8.35
N GLU A 262 3.42 14.50 8.78
CA GLU A 262 4.47 14.92 9.70
C GLU A 262 3.84 15.47 10.98
N ARG A 263 4.38 15.08 12.13
CA ARG A 263 3.94 15.59 13.43
C ARG A 263 4.12 17.10 13.50
N THR A 264 3.14 17.80 14.06
CA THR A 264 3.13 19.27 14.09
C THR A 264 4.14 19.88 15.07
N ASP A 265 4.68 19.08 16.00
CA ASP A 265 5.68 19.50 17.00
C ASP A 265 7.12 19.00 16.68
N LEU A 266 7.39 18.70 15.41
CA LEU A 266 8.71 18.40 14.89
C LEU A 266 9.58 19.64 14.69
#